data_d3b84d5356191a95dcb772e1a35cbffe
#
_entry.id   d3b84d5356191a95dcb772e1a35cbffe
#
_cell.length_a   1.000
_cell.length_b   1.000
_cell.length_c   1.000
_cell.angle_alpha   90.00
_cell.angle_beta   90.00
_cell.angle_gamma   90.00
#
_symmetry.space_group_name_H-M   'P 1'
#
loop_
_entity.id
_entity.type
_entity.pdbx_description
1 polymer ?
#
loop_
_entity_poly.entity_id
_entity_poly.type
_entity_poly.pdbx_seq_one_letter_code
_entity_poly.pdbx_strand_id
1 'polypeptide(L)'
;MGIEYREYQRTDFLQFATISNDDWKGTHIRVAYSLSKRNEKIERCYVALDGKNIVGYIYGFVLPSKTLIPEFMYVKPELRRKGIGEALLTMLEQKSGCDCSMIFYHKSLHNHYQKLGYETGDNLETAMKQIALGETVQ
;
A
#
# COMPACT_ATOMS: atom_id res chain seq x y z
N MET A 1 20.01 -10.76 6.71
CA MET A 1 19.17 -10.79 5.50
C MET A 1 19.05 -9.39 4.95
N GLY A 2 19.47 -9.22 3.71
CA GLY A 2 19.36 -7.91 3.05
C GLY A 2 18.06 -7.79 2.27
N ILE A 3 17.20 -6.87 2.68
CA ILE A 3 15.98 -6.57 1.95
C ILE A 3 16.26 -5.41 1.01
N GLU A 4 15.94 -5.60 -0.26
CA GLU A 4 16.06 -4.55 -1.26
C GLU A 4 14.70 -3.92 -1.52
N TYR A 5 14.69 -2.64 -1.87
CA TYR A 5 13.47 -1.89 -2.12
C TYR A 5 13.59 -1.23 -3.49
N ARG A 6 12.55 -1.35 -4.29
CA ARG A 6 12.50 -0.68 -5.60
C ARG A 6 11.08 -0.44 -6.04
N GLU A 7 10.93 0.36 -7.09
CA GLU A 7 9.64 0.59 -7.69
C GLU A 7 9.12 -0.69 -8.35
N TYR A 8 7.80 -0.87 -8.32
CA TYR A 8 7.13 -1.96 -8.99
C TYR A 8 7.46 -1.96 -10.48
N GLN A 9 7.69 -3.14 -11.03
CA GLN A 9 7.92 -3.38 -12.45
C GLN A 9 6.87 -4.33 -12.98
N ARG A 10 6.58 -4.23 -14.28
CA ARG A 10 5.57 -5.07 -14.91
C ARG A 10 5.83 -6.56 -14.69
N THR A 11 7.08 -6.95 -14.64
CA THR A 11 7.45 -8.36 -14.39
C THR A 11 7.07 -8.84 -12.99
N ASP A 12 6.69 -7.96 -12.10
CA ASP A 12 6.26 -8.33 -10.74
C ASP A 12 4.83 -8.85 -10.69
N PHE A 13 4.07 -8.68 -11.76
CA PHE A 13 2.65 -9.03 -11.79
C PHE A 13 2.38 -10.46 -11.31
N LEU A 14 3.12 -11.43 -11.81
CA LEU A 14 2.88 -12.84 -11.46
C LEU A 14 3.06 -13.09 -9.96
N GLN A 15 4.06 -12.50 -9.35
CA GLN A 15 4.26 -12.66 -7.91
C GLN A 15 3.11 -12.07 -7.11
N PHE A 16 2.66 -10.87 -7.50
CA PHE A 16 1.50 -10.26 -6.84
C PHE A 16 0.26 -11.14 -6.96
N ALA A 17 0.00 -11.64 -8.16
CA ALA A 17 -1.20 -12.44 -8.44
C ALA A 17 -1.21 -13.77 -7.67
N THR A 18 -0.05 -14.25 -7.24
CA THR A 18 0.08 -15.53 -6.55
C THR A 18 0.29 -15.40 -5.05
N ILE A 19 0.33 -14.19 -4.50
CA ILE A 19 0.41 -14.01 -3.05
C ILE A 19 -0.87 -14.59 -2.42
N SER A 20 -0.68 -15.33 -1.33
CA SER A 20 -1.81 -15.88 -0.58
C SER A 20 -2.71 -14.75 -0.07
N ASN A 21 -4.02 -14.93 -0.22
CA ASN A 21 -5.01 -13.91 0.12
C ASN A 21 -5.83 -14.26 1.36
N ASP A 22 -5.32 -15.08 2.24
CA ASP A 22 -6.08 -15.54 3.39
C ASP A 22 -6.66 -14.40 4.21
N ASP A 23 -5.87 -13.33 4.38
CA ASP A 23 -6.29 -12.18 5.18
C ASP A 23 -6.96 -11.09 4.35
N TRP A 24 -6.70 -11.02 3.05
CA TRP A 24 -7.03 -9.85 2.25
C TRP A 24 -8.04 -10.12 1.14
N LYS A 25 -8.58 -11.31 1.07
CA LYS A 25 -9.70 -11.67 0.18
C LYS A 25 -9.53 -11.18 -1.26
N GLY A 26 -8.40 -11.50 -1.85
CA GLY A 26 -8.16 -11.15 -3.25
C GLY A 26 -7.61 -9.76 -3.48
N THR A 27 -7.24 -9.03 -2.43
CA THR A 27 -6.70 -7.68 -2.58
C THR A 27 -5.43 -7.65 -3.41
N HIS A 28 -4.54 -8.62 -3.22
CA HIS A 28 -3.27 -8.63 -3.94
C HIS A 28 -3.45 -8.75 -5.45
N ILE A 29 -4.36 -9.59 -5.89
CA ILE A 29 -4.63 -9.74 -7.31
C ILE A 29 -5.31 -8.49 -7.87
N ARG A 30 -6.14 -7.83 -7.09
CA ARG A 30 -6.79 -6.57 -7.48
C ARG A 30 -5.77 -5.46 -7.64
N VAL A 31 -4.81 -5.36 -6.71
CA VAL A 31 -3.71 -4.41 -6.82
C VAL A 31 -2.89 -4.70 -8.06
N ALA A 32 -2.54 -5.96 -8.30
CA ALA A 32 -1.79 -6.36 -9.49
C ALA A 32 -2.53 -5.96 -10.77
N TYR A 33 -3.84 -6.15 -10.79
CA TYR A 33 -4.66 -5.79 -11.94
C TYR A 33 -4.66 -4.27 -12.17
N SER A 34 -4.81 -3.51 -11.11
CA SER A 34 -4.74 -2.05 -11.17
C SER A 34 -3.38 -1.60 -11.72
N LEU A 35 -2.30 -2.18 -11.20
CA LEU A 35 -0.96 -1.83 -11.61
C LEU A 35 -0.66 -2.18 -13.07
N SER A 36 -1.35 -3.17 -13.63
CA SER A 36 -1.16 -3.53 -15.03
C SER A 36 -1.64 -2.43 -15.99
N LYS A 37 -2.51 -1.55 -15.50
CA LYS A 37 -3.08 -0.44 -16.26
C LYS A 37 -2.79 0.91 -15.61
N ARG A 38 -1.80 0.96 -14.73
CA ARG A 38 -1.59 2.14 -13.92
C ARG A 38 -1.22 3.38 -14.73
N ASN A 39 -1.66 4.51 -14.21
CA ASN A 39 -1.15 5.80 -14.61
C ASN A 39 -0.01 6.15 -13.65
N GLU A 40 1.21 6.15 -14.15
CA GLU A 40 2.40 6.36 -13.32
C GLU A 40 2.46 7.73 -12.65
N LYS A 41 1.68 8.69 -13.13
CA LYS A 41 1.59 10.00 -12.49
C LYS A 41 0.71 9.98 -11.24
N ILE A 42 -0.20 9.02 -11.16
CA ILE A 42 -1.17 8.93 -10.08
C ILE A 42 -0.85 7.76 -9.15
N GLU A 43 -0.67 6.58 -9.71
CA GLU A 43 -0.50 5.35 -8.93
C GLU A 43 0.98 5.09 -8.66
N ARG A 44 1.29 4.77 -7.41
CA ARG A 44 2.65 4.48 -6.95
C ARG A 44 2.68 3.12 -6.29
N CYS A 45 3.74 2.37 -6.55
CA CYS A 45 3.93 1.09 -5.87
C CYS A 45 5.40 0.79 -5.73
N TYR A 46 5.80 0.40 -4.54
CA TYR A 46 7.17 -0.02 -4.24
C TYR A 46 7.13 -1.40 -3.64
N VAL A 47 8.15 -2.19 -3.94
CA VAL A 47 8.24 -3.58 -3.49
C VAL A 47 9.48 -3.78 -2.64
N ALA A 48 9.36 -4.69 -1.68
CA ALA A 48 10.46 -5.18 -0.87
C ALA A 48 10.80 -6.58 -1.33
N LEU A 49 12.08 -6.85 -1.53
CA LEU A 49 12.55 -8.11 -2.08
C LEU A 49 13.56 -8.77 -1.15
N ASP A 50 13.41 -10.07 -1.01
CA ASP A 50 14.44 -10.94 -0.47
C ASP A 50 14.97 -11.76 -1.65
N GLY A 51 16.13 -11.36 -2.18
CA GLY A 51 16.61 -11.88 -3.45
C GLY A 51 15.64 -11.52 -4.57
N LYS A 52 15.07 -12.51 -5.21
CA LYS A 52 14.09 -12.31 -6.30
C LYS A 52 12.65 -12.39 -5.83
N ASN A 53 12.43 -12.68 -4.55
CA ASN A 53 11.10 -12.90 -4.01
C ASN A 53 10.53 -11.60 -3.43
N ILE A 54 9.35 -11.23 -3.86
CA ILE A 54 8.64 -10.11 -3.27
C ILE A 54 8.09 -10.55 -1.92
N VAL A 55 8.53 -9.87 -0.87
CA VAL A 55 8.12 -10.16 0.50
C VAL A 55 7.23 -9.09 1.09
N GLY A 56 7.04 -8.00 0.37
CA GLY A 56 6.13 -6.94 0.78
C GLY A 56 5.97 -5.91 -0.32
N TYR A 57 4.96 -5.05 -0.17
CA TYR A 57 4.75 -3.95 -1.10
C TYR A 57 3.92 -2.85 -0.43
N ILE A 58 4.00 -1.67 -1.01
CA ILE A 58 3.09 -0.58 -0.67
C ILE A 58 2.52 0.00 -1.96
N TYR A 59 1.21 0.22 -1.95
CA TYR A 59 0.49 0.79 -3.08
C TYR A 59 -0.26 2.03 -2.62
N GLY A 60 -0.16 3.09 -3.38
CA GLY A 60 -0.86 4.32 -3.07
C GLY A 60 -1.05 5.16 -4.32
N PHE A 61 -1.69 6.30 -4.16
CA PHE A 61 -1.90 7.20 -5.28
C PHE A 61 -1.80 8.65 -4.83
N VAL A 62 -1.58 9.51 -5.82
CA VAL A 62 -1.38 10.94 -5.63
C VAL A 62 -2.61 11.69 -6.12
N LEU A 63 -3.19 12.49 -5.24
CA LEU A 63 -4.31 13.36 -5.60
C LEU A 63 -3.79 14.64 -6.25
N PRO A 64 -4.63 15.33 -7.05
CA PRO A 64 -4.22 16.60 -7.68
C PRO A 64 -3.77 17.67 -6.70
N SER A 65 -4.21 17.59 -5.44
CA SER A 65 -3.83 18.52 -4.37
C SER A 65 -2.44 18.26 -3.82
N LYS A 66 -1.66 17.36 -4.43
CA LYS A 66 -0.37 16.90 -3.91
C LYS A 66 -0.50 16.21 -2.56
N THR A 67 -1.58 15.47 -2.40
CA THR A 67 -1.79 14.63 -1.23
C THR A 67 -1.58 13.18 -1.61
N LEU A 68 -0.72 12.50 -0.87
CA LEU A 68 -0.48 11.07 -1.04
C LEU A 68 -1.51 10.28 -0.24
N ILE A 69 -2.06 9.24 -0.86
CA ILE A 69 -2.95 8.30 -0.18
C ILE A 69 -2.32 6.92 -0.23
N PRO A 70 -1.58 6.51 0.81
CA PRO A 70 -1.16 5.11 0.94
C PRO A 70 -2.42 4.26 1.16
N GLU A 71 -2.67 3.30 0.28
CA GLU A 71 -3.92 2.55 0.33
C GLU A 71 -3.73 1.13 0.83
N PHE A 72 -2.74 0.42 0.29
CA PHE A 72 -2.48 -0.96 0.71
C PHE A 72 -1.01 -1.15 1.01
N MET A 73 -0.72 -1.81 2.13
CA MET A 73 0.62 -2.20 2.48
C MET A 73 0.59 -3.65 2.96
N TYR A 74 1.46 -4.46 2.39
CA TYR A 74 1.55 -5.87 2.72
C TYR A 74 2.99 -6.23 3.04
N VAL A 75 3.18 -7.03 4.08
CA VAL A 75 4.45 -7.65 4.40
C VAL A 75 4.15 -9.10 4.76
N LYS A 76 4.92 -10.04 4.22
CA LYS A 76 4.77 -11.46 4.54
C LYS A 76 4.69 -11.63 6.05
N PRO A 77 3.74 -12.46 6.55
CA PRO A 77 3.55 -12.59 8.00
C PRO A 77 4.81 -12.87 8.79
N GLU A 78 5.66 -13.77 8.29
CA GLU A 78 6.88 -14.16 8.99
C GLU A 78 7.96 -13.07 9.01
N LEU A 79 7.78 -12.02 8.21
CA LEU A 79 8.74 -10.91 8.14
C LEU A 79 8.19 -9.61 8.73
N ARG A 80 7.04 -9.66 9.38
CA ARG A 80 6.46 -8.48 10.02
C ARG A 80 7.24 -8.09 11.27
N ARG A 81 7.08 -6.83 11.70
CA ARG A 81 7.75 -6.24 12.87
C ARG A 81 9.26 -6.16 12.73
N LYS A 82 9.76 -6.10 11.49
CA LYS A 82 11.20 -5.95 11.21
C LYS A 82 11.52 -4.66 10.47
N GLY A 83 10.56 -3.74 10.40
CA GLY A 83 10.76 -2.43 9.79
C GLY A 83 10.55 -2.37 8.29
N ILE A 84 10.13 -3.47 7.65
CA ILE A 84 9.92 -3.49 6.20
C ILE A 84 8.77 -2.56 5.79
N GLY A 85 7.64 -2.63 6.51
CA GLY A 85 6.49 -1.78 6.22
C GLY A 85 6.82 -0.31 6.38
N GLU A 86 7.55 0.02 7.44
CA GLU A 86 7.97 1.41 7.68
C GLU A 86 8.90 1.91 6.56
N ALA A 87 9.83 1.08 6.12
CA ALA A 87 10.73 1.44 5.03
C ALA A 87 9.96 1.68 3.74
N LEU A 88 8.97 0.82 3.44
CA LEU A 88 8.12 0.99 2.27
C LEU A 88 7.31 2.29 2.33
N LEU A 89 6.71 2.58 3.48
CA LEU A 89 5.94 3.82 3.64
C LEU A 89 6.83 5.04 3.48
N THR A 90 8.00 5.03 4.10
CA THR A 90 8.96 6.14 3.97
C THR A 90 9.37 6.36 2.53
N MET A 91 9.66 5.28 1.80
CA MET A 91 10.01 5.37 0.39
C MET A 91 8.88 5.97 -0.44
N LEU A 92 7.65 5.52 -0.21
CA LEU A 92 6.48 6.05 -0.90
C LEU A 92 6.33 7.55 -0.63
N GLU A 93 6.44 7.96 0.63
CA GLU A 93 6.32 9.37 1.02
C GLU A 93 7.38 10.22 0.33
N GLN A 94 8.64 9.79 0.41
CA GLN A 94 9.75 10.57 -0.12
C GLN A 94 9.74 10.69 -1.63
N LYS A 95 9.30 9.65 -2.32
CA LYS A 95 9.33 9.62 -3.79
C LYS A 95 8.04 10.11 -4.44
N SER A 96 7.00 10.38 -3.65
CA SER A 96 5.70 10.80 -4.19
C SER A 96 5.69 12.22 -4.75
N GLY A 97 6.57 13.08 -4.23
CA GLY A 97 6.55 14.51 -4.57
C GLY A 97 5.39 15.26 -3.92
N CYS A 98 4.69 14.64 -2.98
CA CYS A 98 3.53 15.23 -2.33
C CYS A 98 3.93 16.04 -1.10
N ASP A 99 3.06 17.00 -0.74
CA ASP A 99 3.25 17.86 0.42
C ASP A 99 2.75 17.23 1.70
N CYS A 100 1.76 16.35 1.60
CA CYS A 100 1.24 15.65 2.77
C CYS A 100 0.76 14.24 2.39
N SER A 101 0.59 13.43 3.41
CA SER A 101 0.11 12.06 3.27
C SER A 101 -1.09 11.86 4.20
N MET A 102 -2.15 11.25 3.68
CA MET A 102 -3.34 10.94 4.45
C MET A 102 -3.57 9.44 4.42
N ILE A 103 -3.66 8.83 5.58
CA ILE A 103 -3.74 7.38 5.70
C ILE A 103 -4.96 6.99 6.54
N PHE A 104 -5.55 5.85 6.18
CA PHE A 104 -6.63 5.24 6.96
C PHE A 104 -6.09 3.98 7.61
N TYR A 105 -6.32 3.83 8.90
CA TYR A 105 -5.75 2.72 9.65
C TYR A 105 -6.68 2.30 10.78
N HIS A 106 -6.48 1.08 11.26
CA HIS A 106 -7.23 0.57 12.41
C HIS A 106 -6.74 1.23 13.69
N LYS A 107 -7.66 1.53 14.61
CA LYS A 107 -7.35 2.20 15.87
C LYS A 107 -6.19 1.58 16.64
N SER A 108 -6.00 0.29 16.54
CA SER A 108 -4.90 -0.40 17.23
C SER A 108 -3.53 0.07 16.78
N LEU A 109 -3.43 0.75 15.63
CA LEU A 109 -2.18 1.24 15.08
C LEU A 109 -1.96 2.72 15.32
N HIS A 110 -2.81 3.34 16.13
CA HIS A 110 -2.77 4.78 16.42
C HIS A 110 -1.39 5.25 16.88
N ASN A 111 -0.84 4.60 17.91
CA ASN A 111 0.47 4.98 18.42
C ASN A 111 1.59 4.78 17.42
N HIS A 112 1.47 3.72 16.62
CA HIS A 112 2.45 3.42 15.58
C HIS A 112 2.55 4.57 14.57
N TYR A 113 1.41 5.03 14.05
CA TYR A 113 1.41 6.09 13.06
C TYR A 113 1.76 7.45 13.65
N GLN A 114 1.41 7.70 14.90
CA GLN A 114 1.86 8.93 15.57
C GLN A 114 3.38 8.99 15.67
N LYS A 115 4.03 7.89 15.96
CA LYS A 115 5.50 7.81 15.98
C LYS A 115 6.13 8.09 14.63
N LEU A 116 5.40 7.81 13.55
CA LEU A 116 5.86 8.06 12.18
C LEU A 116 5.54 9.49 11.72
N GLY A 117 5.03 10.34 12.60
CA GLY A 117 4.79 11.74 12.30
C GLY A 117 3.38 12.06 11.82
N TYR A 118 2.46 11.09 11.86
CA TYR A 118 1.08 11.34 11.46
C TYR A 118 0.29 11.97 12.61
N GLU A 119 -0.41 13.05 12.31
CA GLU A 119 -1.33 13.68 13.25
C GLU A 119 -2.71 13.07 13.05
N THR A 120 -3.38 12.78 14.16
CA THR A 120 -4.70 12.17 14.10
C THR A 120 -5.77 13.22 14.23
N GLY A 121 -6.85 13.06 13.48
CA GLY A 121 -7.98 13.99 13.55
C GLY A 121 -9.00 13.50 14.56
N ASP A 122 -8.84 13.92 15.81
CA ASP A 122 -9.71 13.46 16.90
C ASP A 122 -11.18 13.80 16.69
N ASN A 123 -11.46 14.82 15.90
CA ASN A 123 -12.83 15.26 15.62
C ASN A 123 -13.36 14.75 14.28
N LEU A 124 -12.63 13.87 13.63
CA LEU A 124 -13.02 13.33 12.33
C LEU A 124 -13.44 11.88 12.46
N GLU A 125 -14.48 11.52 11.75
CA GLU A 125 -14.95 10.14 11.67
C GLU A 125 -14.85 9.66 10.24
N THR A 126 -14.70 8.34 10.08
CA THR A 126 -14.64 7.72 8.77
C THR A 126 -16.01 7.16 8.42
N ALA A 127 -16.44 7.40 7.19
CA ALA A 127 -17.67 6.81 6.68
C ALA A 127 -17.39 6.16 5.34
N MET A 128 -18.02 5.02 5.11
CA MET A 128 -17.87 4.28 3.86
C MET A 128 -19.22 3.71 3.45
N LYS A 129 -19.52 3.81 2.17
CA LYS A 129 -20.73 3.25 1.60
C LYS A 129 -20.37 2.50 0.33
N GLN A 130 -20.87 1.28 0.21
CA GLN A 130 -20.75 0.54 -1.03
C GLN A 130 -21.84 0.99 -1.99
N ILE A 131 -21.46 1.45 -3.17
CA ILE A 131 -22.43 2.00 -4.13
C ILE A 131 -22.97 0.92 -5.07
N ALA A 132 -22.08 -0.02 -5.46
CA ALA A 132 -22.46 -1.09 -6.36
C ALA A 132 -21.90 -2.40 -5.86
N LEU A 133 -22.64 -3.50 -6.07
CA LEU A 133 -22.18 -4.83 -5.76
C LEU A 133 -21.51 -5.43 -6.98
N GLY A 134 -20.36 -6.08 -6.77
CA GLY A 134 -19.60 -6.67 -7.87
C GLY A 134 -20.40 -7.69 -8.67
N GLU A 135 -21.24 -8.45 -8.01
CA GLU A 135 -22.05 -9.49 -8.64
C GLU A 135 -23.15 -8.94 -9.53
N THR A 136 -23.44 -7.66 -9.47
CA THR A 136 -24.45 -7.04 -10.34
C THR A 136 -23.94 -6.80 -11.73
N VAL A 137 -22.65 -6.92 -11.93
CA VAL A 137 -22.01 -6.73 -13.23
C VAL A 137 -22.05 -8.06 -13.94
N GLN A 138 -23.02 -8.24 -14.78
CA GLN A 138 -23.25 -9.49 -15.49
C GLN A 138 -22.81 -9.41 -16.91
#